data_fca15eda9676924dd50d086b1c554e0a
#
_entry.id   fca15eda9676924dd50d086b1c554e0a
#
_cell.length_a   1.000
_cell.length_b   1.000
_cell.length_c   1.000
_cell.angle_alpha   90.00
_cell.angle_beta   90.00
_cell.angle_gamma   90.00
#
_symmetry.space_group_name_H-M   'P 1'
#
loop_
_entity.id
_entity.type
_entity.pdbx_description
1 polymer ?
#
loop_
_entity_poly.entity_id
_entity_poly.type
_entity_poly.pdbx_seq_one_letter_code
_entity_poly.pdbx_strand_id
1 'polypeptide(L)'
;MNYYEWLPLAEEGVAEAQYNLGLIYSQGKEVSQDDKEAVRWYRQAAEQGFPEAQTNLGLMYGKGQGIEQDYNESVKWYRLAADQGLAQAQHNLGVMYGRGHGVVRDFLDAVKWFRLSAEQGYAQAQYNLGLMHHRGEGVPLDDKEVVKWYRLAAEQGIHGAQSNLGLMYERGQGVEQDYVEAHKWFNIAGVNGNETGRRNTDIVEKKMTPGQIIVAIGLAREWLEKL
;
A
#
# COMPACT_ATOMS: atom_id res chain seq x y z
N MET A 1 -16.78 -15.21 -14.32
CA MET A 1 -16.31 -15.86 -15.56
C MET A 1 -15.08 -16.70 -15.26
N ASN A 2 -14.94 -17.87 -15.87
CA ASN A 2 -13.82 -18.79 -15.70
C ASN A 2 -12.86 -18.73 -16.91
N TYR A 3 -11.77 -19.50 -16.85
CA TYR A 3 -10.77 -19.55 -17.93
C TYR A 3 -11.37 -19.79 -19.33
N TYR A 4 -12.29 -20.74 -19.44
CA TYR A 4 -12.90 -21.13 -20.74
C TYR A 4 -13.85 -20.06 -21.28
N GLU A 5 -14.40 -19.21 -20.43
CA GLU A 5 -15.24 -18.08 -20.83
C GLU A 5 -14.40 -16.87 -21.25
N TRP A 6 -13.25 -16.65 -20.56
CA TRP A 6 -12.37 -15.54 -20.90
C TRP A 6 -11.51 -15.80 -22.14
N LEU A 7 -11.09 -17.06 -22.40
CA LEU A 7 -10.15 -17.36 -23.46
C LEU A 7 -10.63 -16.91 -24.85
N PRO A 8 -11.83 -17.24 -25.33
CA PRO A 8 -12.27 -16.79 -26.65
C PRO A 8 -12.33 -15.27 -26.78
N LEU A 9 -12.80 -14.56 -25.76
CA LEU A 9 -12.86 -13.09 -25.74
C LEU A 9 -11.47 -12.45 -25.76
N ALA A 10 -10.51 -13.05 -25.09
CA ALA A 10 -9.13 -12.58 -25.09
C ALA A 10 -8.44 -12.81 -26.45
N GLU A 11 -8.75 -13.93 -27.11
CA GLU A 11 -8.28 -14.23 -28.48
C GLU A 11 -8.91 -13.26 -29.49
N GLU A 12 -10.14 -12.84 -29.29
CA GLU A 12 -10.80 -11.77 -30.06
C GLU A 12 -10.24 -10.37 -29.78
N GLY A 13 -9.35 -10.22 -28.79
CA GLY A 13 -8.66 -8.96 -28.49
C GLY A 13 -9.33 -8.11 -27.41
N VAL A 14 -10.31 -8.61 -26.65
CA VAL A 14 -10.95 -7.86 -25.56
C VAL A 14 -9.96 -7.64 -24.40
N ALA A 15 -9.58 -6.39 -24.16
CA ALA A 15 -8.54 -6.04 -23.18
C ALA A 15 -8.84 -6.54 -21.75
N GLU A 16 -10.10 -6.43 -21.31
CA GLU A 16 -10.52 -6.95 -19.99
C GLU A 16 -10.34 -8.48 -19.90
N ALA A 17 -10.66 -9.20 -20.95
CA ALA A 17 -10.48 -10.65 -21.00
C ALA A 17 -9.00 -11.04 -20.98
N GLN A 18 -8.16 -10.33 -21.72
CA GLN A 18 -6.72 -10.51 -21.72
C GLN A 18 -6.13 -10.23 -20.31
N TYR A 19 -6.56 -9.16 -19.66
CA TYR A 19 -6.17 -8.89 -18.26
C TYR A 19 -6.57 -10.04 -17.33
N ASN A 20 -7.81 -10.54 -17.44
CA ASN A 20 -8.28 -11.62 -16.58
C ASN A 20 -7.53 -12.94 -16.84
N LEU A 21 -7.18 -13.26 -18.09
CA LEU A 21 -6.29 -14.39 -18.37
C LEU A 21 -4.91 -14.20 -17.75
N GLY A 22 -4.35 -13.00 -17.83
CA GLY A 22 -3.11 -12.65 -17.13
C GLY A 22 -3.20 -12.94 -15.63
N LEU A 23 -4.32 -12.59 -14.97
CA LEU A 23 -4.56 -12.90 -13.55
C LEU A 23 -4.65 -14.41 -13.30
N ILE A 24 -5.37 -15.15 -14.13
CA ILE A 24 -5.53 -16.60 -14.00
C ILE A 24 -4.17 -17.30 -14.07
N TYR A 25 -3.35 -16.96 -15.07
CA TYR A 25 -2.00 -17.53 -15.20
C TYR A 25 -1.05 -17.11 -14.08
N SER A 26 -1.09 -15.85 -13.66
CA SER A 26 -0.22 -15.37 -12.58
C SER A 26 -0.55 -15.97 -11.20
N GLN A 27 -1.81 -16.34 -10.97
CA GLN A 27 -2.27 -16.92 -9.70
C GLN A 27 -2.29 -18.45 -9.71
N GLY A 28 -2.26 -19.09 -10.87
CA GLY A 28 -2.37 -20.55 -10.99
C GLY A 28 -3.72 -21.09 -10.50
N LYS A 29 -4.80 -20.32 -10.60
CA LYS A 29 -6.12 -20.69 -10.04
C LYS A 29 -6.78 -21.54 -11.12
N GLU A 30 -7.05 -21.93 -11.92
CA GLU A 30 -7.80 -22.73 -12.91
C GLU A 30 -6.87 -23.44 -13.92
N VAL A 31 -5.67 -22.89 -14.05
CA VAL A 31 -4.58 -23.47 -14.85
C VAL A 31 -3.29 -23.47 -14.02
N SER A 32 -2.30 -24.23 -14.43
CA SER A 32 -0.97 -24.15 -13.79
C SER A 32 -0.43 -22.72 -13.89
N GLN A 33 0.18 -22.24 -12.82
CA GLN A 33 0.82 -20.93 -12.81
C GLN A 33 1.88 -20.85 -13.94
N ASP A 34 1.79 -19.78 -14.72
CA ASP A 34 2.77 -19.47 -15.76
C ASP A 34 2.94 -17.95 -15.88
N ASP A 35 4.02 -17.46 -15.29
CA ASP A 35 4.31 -16.03 -15.29
C ASP A 35 4.66 -15.50 -16.69
N LYS A 36 5.15 -16.34 -17.61
CA LYS A 36 5.41 -15.92 -19.01
C LYS A 36 4.11 -15.72 -19.77
N GLU A 37 3.16 -16.63 -19.62
CA GLU A 37 1.83 -16.48 -20.20
C GLU A 37 1.10 -15.27 -19.56
N ALA A 38 1.22 -15.07 -18.25
CA ALA A 38 0.68 -13.89 -17.58
C ALA A 38 1.23 -12.59 -18.19
N VAL A 39 2.54 -12.49 -18.38
CA VAL A 39 3.19 -11.34 -19.04
C VAL A 39 2.66 -11.14 -20.46
N ARG A 40 2.48 -12.21 -21.23
CA ARG A 40 1.96 -12.13 -22.59
C ARG A 40 0.56 -11.52 -22.64
N TRP A 41 -0.33 -11.99 -21.80
CA TRP A 41 -1.71 -11.49 -21.73
C TRP A 41 -1.80 -10.09 -21.14
N TYR A 42 -1.06 -9.79 -20.05
CA TYR A 42 -1.00 -8.42 -19.51
C TYR A 42 -0.48 -7.43 -20.55
N ARG A 43 0.54 -7.80 -21.33
CA ARG A 43 1.09 -6.93 -22.39
C ARG A 43 0.03 -6.57 -23.42
N GLN A 44 -0.72 -7.54 -23.92
CA GLN A 44 -1.78 -7.29 -24.91
C GLN A 44 -2.84 -6.33 -24.38
N ALA A 45 -3.30 -6.51 -23.14
CA ALA A 45 -4.24 -5.59 -22.52
C ALA A 45 -3.62 -4.21 -22.23
N ALA A 46 -2.37 -4.17 -21.76
CA ALA A 46 -1.65 -2.93 -21.44
C ALA A 46 -1.40 -2.06 -22.68
N GLU A 47 -1.08 -2.68 -23.82
CA GLU A 47 -0.90 -2.00 -25.11
C GLU A 47 -2.21 -1.37 -25.62
N GLN A 48 -3.35 -1.92 -25.23
CA GLN A 48 -4.68 -1.33 -25.48
C GLN A 48 -5.05 -0.21 -24.47
N GLY A 49 -4.15 0.09 -23.52
CA GLY A 49 -4.37 1.16 -22.53
C GLY A 49 -5.06 0.71 -21.24
N PHE A 50 -5.28 -0.59 -21.00
CA PHE A 50 -5.94 -1.10 -19.80
C PHE A 50 -5.07 -0.85 -18.53
N PRO A 51 -5.46 0.06 -17.61
CA PRO A 51 -4.53 0.55 -16.58
C PRO A 51 -4.14 -0.50 -15.54
N GLU A 52 -5.03 -1.44 -15.21
CA GLU A 52 -4.70 -2.54 -14.29
C GLU A 52 -3.68 -3.51 -14.92
N ALA A 53 -3.80 -3.76 -16.22
CA ALA A 53 -2.82 -4.57 -16.95
C ALA A 53 -1.47 -3.86 -17.07
N GLN A 54 -1.46 -2.56 -17.33
CA GLN A 54 -0.24 -1.75 -17.32
C GLN A 54 0.44 -1.81 -15.94
N THR A 55 -0.33 -1.73 -14.85
CA THR A 55 0.19 -1.83 -13.48
C THR A 55 0.80 -3.20 -13.22
N ASN A 56 0.11 -4.28 -13.61
CA ASN A 56 0.61 -5.63 -13.40
C ASN A 56 1.84 -5.92 -14.28
N LEU A 57 1.86 -5.46 -15.53
CA LEU A 57 3.03 -5.58 -16.38
C LEU A 57 4.23 -4.82 -15.80
N GLY A 58 4.00 -3.60 -15.29
CA GLY A 58 5.02 -2.84 -14.57
C GLY A 58 5.58 -3.60 -13.36
N LEU A 59 4.71 -4.29 -12.62
CA LEU A 59 5.10 -5.13 -11.48
C LEU A 59 5.94 -6.33 -11.92
N MET A 60 5.54 -7.02 -13.00
CA MET A 60 6.28 -8.16 -13.56
C MET A 60 7.70 -7.74 -13.99
N TYR A 61 7.84 -6.60 -14.69
CA TYR A 61 9.14 -6.03 -15.02
C TYR A 61 9.96 -5.66 -13.78
N GLY A 62 9.34 -5.00 -12.80
CA GLY A 62 10.04 -4.58 -11.57
C GLY A 62 10.56 -5.75 -10.74
N LYS A 63 9.90 -6.90 -10.80
CA LYS A 63 10.28 -8.12 -10.06
C LYS A 63 11.07 -9.14 -10.88
N GLY A 64 11.11 -9.02 -12.21
CA GLY A 64 11.67 -10.05 -13.09
C GLY A 64 10.84 -11.34 -13.10
N GLN A 65 9.51 -11.24 -12.96
CA GLN A 65 8.62 -12.38 -12.94
C GLN A 65 8.10 -12.69 -14.37
N GLY A 66 8.42 -13.85 -14.90
CA GLY A 66 8.07 -14.26 -16.27
C GLY A 66 8.77 -13.47 -17.39
N ILE A 67 9.55 -12.48 -17.04
CA ILE A 67 10.31 -11.60 -17.93
C ILE A 67 11.58 -11.12 -17.23
N GLU A 68 12.61 -10.72 -17.97
CA GLU A 68 13.82 -10.12 -17.40
C GLU A 68 13.49 -8.83 -16.64
N GLN A 69 14.13 -8.64 -15.48
CA GLN A 69 13.92 -7.48 -14.66
C GLN A 69 14.38 -6.21 -15.38
N ASP A 70 13.48 -5.24 -15.49
CA ASP A 70 13.77 -3.92 -16.07
C ASP A 70 12.96 -2.83 -15.34
N TYR A 71 13.66 -2.04 -14.51
CA TYR A 71 13.02 -0.93 -13.79
C TYR A 71 12.60 0.22 -14.71
N ASN A 72 13.25 0.43 -15.86
CA ASN A 72 12.86 1.50 -16.79
C ASN A 72 11.52 1.14 -17.45
N GLU A 73 11.35 -0.09 -17.91
CA GLU A 73 10.07 -0.57 -18.42
C GLU A 73 9.00 -0.58 -17.31
N SER A 74 9.35 -0.99 -16.07
CA SER A 74 8.44 -0.92 -14.94
C SER A 74 7.90 0.50 -14.72
N VAL A 75 8.77 1.50 -14.69
CA VAL A 75 8.39 2.92 -14.54
C VAL A 75 7.52 3.40 -15.69
N LYS A 76 7.85 3.04 -16.92
CA LYS A 76 7.07 3.41 -18.11
C LYS A 76 5.62 2.92 -18.00
N TRP A 77 5.42 1.65 -17.65
CA TRP A 77 4.10 1.07 -17.52
C TRP A 77 3.33 1.63 -16.31
N TYR A 78 4.00 1.82 -15.16
CA TYR A 78 3.37 2.48 -14.01
C TYR A 78 2.95 3.92 -14.34
N ARG A 79 3.75 4.67 -15.11
CA ARG A 79 3.42 6.04 -15.50
C ARG A 79 2.17 6.07 -16.36
N LEU A 80 2.08 5.20 -17.36
CA LEU A 80 0.89 5.12 -18.23
C LEU A 80 -0.39 4.86 -17.43
N ALA A 81 -0.36 3.96 -16.44
CA ALA A 81 -1.51 3.69 -15.59
C ALA A 81 -1.76 4.82 -14.56
N ALA A 82 -0.71 5.43 -14.01
CA ALA A 82 -0.80 6.51 -13.05
C ALA A 82 -1.39 7.79 -13.67
N ASP A 83 -1.04 8.10 -14.91
CA ASP A 83 -1.56 9.23 -15.66
C ASP A 83 -3.07 9.04 -15.99
N GLN A 84 -3.56 7.80 -16.03
CA GLN A 84 -4.98 7.47 -16.11
C GLN A 84 -5.70 7.54 -14.74
N GLY A 85 -4.97 7.87 -13.67
CA GLY A 85 -5.54 8.06 -12.33
C GLY A 85 -5.56 6.81 -11.45
N LEU A 86 -5.03 5.65 -11.86
CA LEU A 86 -5.08 4.44 -11.04
C LEU A 86 -4.22 4.59 -9.78
N ALA A 87 -4.86 4.60 -8.61
CA ALA A 87 -4.22 4.85 -7.31
C ALA A 87 -3.05 3.91 -7.01
N GLN A 88 -3.20 2.61 -7.33
CA GLN A 88 -2.14 1.62 -7.15
C GLN A 88 -0.91 1.93 -8.01
N ALA A 89 -1.10 2.34 -9.26
CA ALA A 89 -0.02 2.71 -10.16
C ALA A 89 0.69 3.99 -9.69
N GLN A 90 -0.08 4.99 -9.24
CA GLN A 90 0.47 6.21 -8.64
C GLN A 90 1.32 5.90 -7.41
N HIS A 91 0.84 5.05 -6.52
CA HIS A 91 1.64 4.59 -5.38
C HIS A 91 2.93 3.91 -5.84
N ASN A 92 2.85 2.96 -6.78
CA ASN A 92 4.02 2.23 -7.27
C ASN A 92 5.04 3.18 -7.92
N LEU A 93 4.57 4.14 -8.70
CA LEU A 93 5.43 5.16 -9.30
C LEU A 93 6.10 6.03 -8.24
N GLY A 94 5.38 6.43 -7.19
CA GLY A 94 5.96 7.12 -6.04
C GLY A 94 7.07 6.31 -5.36
N VAL A 95 6.90 4.99 -5.22
CA VAL A 95 7.95 4.09 -4.70
C VAL A 95 9.17 4.07 -5.62
N MET A 96 8.99 4.03 -6.95
CA MET A 96 10.10 4.04 -7.91
C MET A 96 10.92 5.32 -7.77
N TYR A 97 10.27 6.49 -7.69
CA TYR A 97 10.95 7.77 -7.46
C TYR A 97 11.66 7.84 -6.10
N GLY A 98 11.00 7.40 -5.02
CA GLY A 98 11.58 7.42 -3.68
C GLY A 98 12.82 6.53 -3.53
N ARG A 99 12.90 5.44 -4.33
CA ARG A 99 14.03 4.50 -4.33
C ARG A 99 15.07 4.79 -5.42
N GLY A 100 14.72 5.53 -6.45
CA GLY A 100 15.57 5.72 -7.63
C GLY A 100 15.67 4.46 -8.50
N HIS A 101 14.61 3.66 -8.59
CA HIS A 101 14.57 2.47 -9.43
C HIS A 101 14.02 2.83 -10.82
N GLY A 102 14.85 2.73 -11.86
CA GLY A 102 14.49 3.08 -13.24
C GLY A 102 14.29 4.58 -13.49
N VAL A 103 14.48 5.41 -12.47
CA VAL A 103 14.48 6.88 -12.51
C VAL A 103 15.51 7.42 -11.54
N VAL A 104 15.92 8.66 -11.74
CA VAL A 104 16.70 9.38 -10.72
C VAL A 104 15.83 9.52 -9.46
N ARG A 105 16.42 9.23 -8.30
CA ARG A 105 15.70 9.36 -7.03
C ARG A 105 15.26 10.81 -6.83
N ASP A 106 13.97 11.00 -6.61
CA ASP A 106 13.35 12.31 -6.38
C ASP A 106 12.22 12.19 -5.36
N PHE A 107 12.44 12.78 -4.19
CA PHE A 107 11.44 12.76 -3.12
C PHE A 107 10.26 13.71 -3.36
N LEU A 108 10.45 14.80 -4.14
CA LEU A 108 9.34 15.69 -4.51
C LEU A 108 8.36 14.97 -5.43
N ASP A 109 8.87 14.31 -6.46
CA ASP A 109 8.05 13.48 -7.35
C ASP A 109 7.41 12.29 -6.59
N ALA A 110 8.16 11.64 -5.68
CA ALA A 110 7.60 10.58 -4.85
C ALA A 110 6.40 11.07 -4.03
N VAL A 111 6.53 12.21 -3.35
CA VAL A 111 5.44 12.84 -2.57
C VAL A 111 4.26 13.19 -3.46
N LYS A 112 4.48 13.77 -4.64
CA LYS A 112 3.42 14.10 -5.58
C LYS A 112 2.58 12.87 -5.92
N TRP A 113 3.21 11.77 -6.28
CA TRP A 113 2.53 10.55 -6.66
C TRP A 113 1.87 9.84 -5.47
N PHE A 114 2.52 9.81 -4.30
CA PHE A 114 1.89 9.29 -3.08
C PHE A 114 0.68 10.11 -2.68
N ARG A 115 0.71 11.44 -2.82
CA ARG A 115 -0.43 12.32 -2.49
C ARG A 115 -1.64 12.02 -3.38
N LEU A 116 -1.45 11.95 -4.70
CA LEU A 116 -2.52 11.61 -5.63
C LEU A 116 -3.18 10.26 -5.30
N SER A 117 -2.37 9.27 -4.95
CA SER A 117 -2.86 7.95 -4.55
C SER A 117 -3.54 7.97 -3.17
N ALA A 118 -2.96 8.68 -2.20
CA ALA A 118 -3.48 8.77 -0.83
C ALA A 118 -4.82 9.50 -0.75
N GLU A 119 -5.00 10.54 -1.57
CA GLU A 119 -6.25 11.30 -1.68
C GLU A 119 -7.39 10.45 -2.27
N GLN A 120 -7.07 9.42 -3.05
CA GLN A 120 -8.02 8.40 -3.51
C GLN A 120 -8.31 7.31 -2.45
N GLY A 121 -7.71 7.40 -1.27
CA GLY A 121 -7.92 6.45 -0.19
C GLY A 121 -6.97 5.24 -0.19
N TYR A 122 -5.96 5.17 -1.06
CA TYR A 122 -5.05 4.02 -1.10
C TYR A 122 -4.17 3.97 0.16
N ALA A 123 -4.43 2.99 1.01
CA ALA A 123 -3.87 2.91 2.37
C ALA A 123 -2.33 2.90 2.41
N GLN A 124 -1.68 2.18 1.48
CA GLN A 124 -0.22 2.12 1.42
C GLN A 124 0.38 3.48 1.05
N ALA A 125 -0.29 4.25 0.18
CA ALA A 125 0.15 5.59 -0.18
C ALA A 125 -0.04 6.58 0.98
N GLN A 126 -1.13 6.48 1.72
CA GLN A 126 -1.36 7.26 2.94
C GLN A 126 -0.25 7.01 3.95
N TYR A 127 0.10 5.75 4.20
CA TYR A 127 1.20 5.40 5.08
C TYR A 127 2.53 5.98 4.60
N ASN A 128 2.86 5.82 3.32
CA ASN A 128 4.11 6.34 2.75
C ASN A 128 4.17 7.87 2.80
N LEU A 129 3.05 8.56 2.52
CA LEU A 129 2.98 10.02 2.62
C LEU A 129 3.19 10.49 4.06
N GLY A 130 2.62 9.78 5.05
CA GLY A 130 2.89 10.01 6.47
C GLY A 130 4.37 9.83 6.82
N LEU A 131 5.04 8.81 6.27
CA LEU A 131 6.48 8.62 6.44
C LEU A 131 7.31 9.76 5.83
N MET A 132 6.92 10.26 4.64
CA MET A 132 7.61 11.38 3.98
C MET A 132 7.54 12.65 4.86
N HIS A 133 6.36 13.00 5.39
CA HIS A 133 6.19 14.10 6.34
C HIS A 133 6.98 13.87 7.64
N HIS A 134 7.01 12.64 8.16
CA HIS A 134 7.73 12.30 9.39
C HIS A 134 9.25 12.44 9.27
N ARG A 135 9.79 12.23 8.05
CA ARG A 135 11.23 12.33 7.76
C ARG A 135 11.66 13.65 7.14
N GLY A 136 10.71 14.47 6.72
CA GLY A 136 11.00 15.69 5.95
C GLY A 136 11.58 15.40 4.56
N GLU A 137 11.22 14.26 3.97
CA GLU A 137 11.69 13.84 2.65
C GLU A 137 10.74 14.37 1.57
N GLY A 138 11.17 15.34 0.77
CA GLY A 138 10.37 15.97 -0.29
C GLY A 138 9.22 16.87 0.19
N VAL A 139 8.97 16.94 1.50
CA VAL A 139 8.02 17.82 2.17
C VAL A 139 8.60 18.28 3.50
N PRO A 140 8.19 19.45 4.04
CA PRO A 140 8.56 19.85 5.39
C PRO A 140 8.07 18.85 6.43
N LEU A 141 8.81 18.73 7.53
CA LEU A 141 8.35 18.02 8.72
C LEU A 141 7.05 18.66 9.23
N ASP A 142 6.00 17.85 9.39
CA ASP A 142 4.71 18.30 9.89
C ASP A 142 4.01 17.17 10.65
N ASP A 143 4.14 17.19 11.97
CA ASP A 143 3.59 16.15 12.83
C ASP A 143 2.05 16.04 12.74
N LYS A 144 1.34 17.13 12.41
CA LYS A 144 -0.13 17.08 12.22
C LYS A 144 -0.49 16.32 10.94
N GLU A 145 0.21 16.58 9.84
CA GLU A 145 0.04 15.82 8.61
C GLU A 145 0.46 14.35 8.80
N VAL A 146 1.54 14.08 9.57
CA VAL A 146 1.94 12.71 9.93
C VAL A 146 0.78 11.97 10.61
N VAL A 147 0.20 12.55 11.66
CA VAL A 147 -0.93 11.94 12.40
C VAL A 147 -2.14 11.73 11.50
N LYS A 148 -2.47 12.70 10.66
CA LYS A 148 -3.60 12.61 9.73
C LYS A 148 -3.43 11.40 8.78
N TRP A 149 -2.28 11.30 8.12
CA TRP A 149 -2.04 10.24 7.14
C TRP A 149 -1.86 8.86 7.80
N TYR A 150 -1.18 8.78 8.95
CA TYR A 150 -1.09 7.53 9.69
C TYR A 150 -2.45 7.05 10.19
N ARG A 151 -3.33 7.95 10.65
CA ARG A 151 -4.68 7.59 11.08
C ARG A 151 -5.48 6.98 9.94
N LEU A 152 -5.53 7.63 8.78
CA LEU A 152 -6.24 7.11 7.61
C LEU A 152 -5.74 5.73 7.19
N ALA A 153 -4.42 5.51 7.20
CA ALA A 153 -3.83 4.22 6.87
C ALA A 153 -4.06 3.17 7.98
N ALA A 154 -4.01 3.57 9.25
CA ALA A 154 -4.24 2.70 10.40
C ALA A 154 -5.68 2.18 10.46
N GLU A 155 -6.64 3.05 10.16
CA GLU A 155 -8.08 2.71 10.05
C GLU A 155 -8.36 1.69 8.94
N GLN A 156 -7.52 1.63 7.91
CA GLN A 156 -7.56 0.64 6.84
C GLN A 156 -6.70 -0.61 7.12
N GLY A 157 -6.18 -0.76 8.33
CA GLY A 157 -5.47 -1.97 8.75
C GLY A 157 -3.97 -1.98 8.45
N ILE A 158 -3.34 -0.88 8.06
CA ILE A 158 -1.89 -0.84 7.86
C ILE A 158 -1.17 -0.89 9.21
N HIS A 159 -0.60 -2.05 9.56
CA HIS A 159 -0.01 -2.31 10.88
C HIS A 159 1.16 -1.37 11.20
N GLY A 160 1.97 -0.99 10.20
CA GLY A 160 3.02 0.01 10.37
C GLY A 160 2.47 1.39 10.75
N ALA A 161 1.34 1.78 10.14
CA ALA A 161 0.65 3.03 10.47
C ALA A 161 0.02 2.99 11.87
N GLN A 162 -0.58 1.85 12.26
CA GLN A 162 -1.13 1.65 13.59
C GLN A 162 -0.04 1.83 14.68
N SER A 163 1.10 1.14 14.52
CA SER A 163 2.22 1.30 15.45
C SER A 163 2.77 2.72 15.50
N ASN A 164 2.92 3.37 14.35
CA ASN A 164 3.43 4.73 14.29
C ASN A 164 2.44 5.75 14.87
N LEU A 165 1.14 5.57 14.64
CA LEU A 165 0.10 6.41 15.24
C LEU A 165 0.09 6.26 16.77
N GLY A 166 0.27 5.03 17.28
CA GLY A 166 0.45 4.79 18.71
C GLY A 166 1.64 5.57 19.30
N LEU A 167 2.78 5.63 18.58
CA LEU A 167 3.94 6.42 18.99
C LEU A 167 3.65 7.94 19.00
N MET A 168 2.88 8.44 18.03
CA MET A 168 2.49 9.86 17.98
C MET A 168 1.65 10.22 19.22
N TYR A 169 0.68 9.39 19.59
CA TYR A 169 -0.11 9.58 20.82
C TYR A 169 0.71 9.42 22.09
N GLU A 170 1.59 8.43 22.16
CA GLU A 170 2.47 8.23 23.32
C GLU A 170 3.34 9.46 23.63
N ARG A 171 3.81 10.14 22.55
CA ARG A 171 4.74 11.26 22.66
C ARG A 171 4.08 12.63 22.65
N GLY A 172 2.80 12.72 22.30
CA GLY A 172 2.10 13.98 22.08
C GLY A 172 2.65 14.74 20.84
N GLN A 173 3.08 14.02 19.81
CA GLN A 173 3.60 14.61 18.58
C GLN A 173 2.47 14.80 17.56
N GLY A 174 2.17 16.03 17.19
CA GLY A 174 1.07 16.38 16.30
C GLY A 174 -0.35 16.16 16.84
N VAL A 175 -0.46 15.55 18.02
CA VAL A 175 -1.69 15.33 18.79
C VAL A 175 -1.42 15.55 20.28
N GLU A 176 -2.47 15.73 21.08
CA GLU A 176 -2.35 15.66 22.54
C GLU A 176 -1.91 14.27 22.99
N GLN A 177 -1.02 14.21 24.01
CA GLN A 177 -0.55 12.93 24.53
C GLN A 177 -1.70 12.15 25.15
N ASP A 178 -1.86 10.90 24.69
CA ASP A 178 -2.91 10.00 25.20
C ASP A 178 -2.40 8.55 25.20
N TYR A 179 -2.14 8.02 26.40
CA TYR A 179 -1.68 6.65 26.57
C TYR A 179 -2.77 5.61 26.28
N VAL A 180 -4.06 5.96 26.42
CA VAL A 180 -5.18 5.06 26.12
C VAL A 180 -5.26 4.85 24.60
N GLU A 181 -5.22 5.93 23.82
CA GLU A 181 -5.15 5.84 22.35
C GLU A 181 -3.86 5.16 21.88
N ALA A 182 -2.71 5.48 22.50
CA ALA A 182 -1.44 4.83 22.19
C ALA A 182 -1.52 3.32 22.37
N HIS A 183 -1.99 2.86 23.53
CA HIS A 183 -2.16 1.45 23.86
C HIS A 183 -3.13 0.77 22.88
N LYS A 184 -4.28 1.37 22.61
CA LYS A 184 -5.27 0.87 21.65
C LYS A 184 -4.61 0.55 20.31
N TRP A 185 -3.89 1.51 19.72
CA TRP A 185 -3.27 1.34 18.42
C TRP A 185 -2.10 0.35 18.43
N PHE A 186 -1.30 0.30 19.48
CA PHE A 186 -0.26 -0.72 19.66
C PHE A 186 -0.85 -2.12 19.79
N ASN A 187 -1.94 -2.27 20.56
CA ASN A 187 -2.64 -3.54 20.74
C ASN A 187 -3.20 -4.06 19.43
N ILE A 188 -3.91 -3.21 18.66
CA ILE A 188 -4.44 -3.56 17.33
C ILE A 188 -3.31 -4.03 16.40
N ALA A 189 -2.20 -3.29 16.33
CA ALA A 189 -1.05 -3.69 15.53
C ALA A 189 -0.47 -5.04 15.99
N GLY A 190 -0.38 -5.24 17.31
CA GLY A 190 0.18 -6.45 17.91
C GLY A 190 -0.65 -7.70 17.67
N VAL A 191 -1.98 -7.60 17.75
CA VAL A 191 -2.91 -8.70 17.42
C VAL A 191 -2.75 -9.13 15.98
N ASN A 192 -2.53 -8.19 15.09
CA ASN A 192 -2.30 -8.42 13.66
C ASN A 192 -0.84 -8.83 13.31
N GLY A 193 -0.05 -9.25 14.29
CA GLY A 193 1.28 -9.83 14.08
C GLY A 193 2.44 -8.83 14.10
N ASN A 194 2.20 -7.56 14.38
CA ASN A 194 3.28 -6.57 14.48
C ASN A 194 4.00 -6.66 15.83
N GLU A 195 5.24 -7.20 15.84
CA GLU A 195 6.04 -7.37 17.05
C GLU A 195 6.36 -6.04 17.76
N THR A 196 6.56 -4.97 16.99
CA THR A 196 6.79 -3.63 17.55
C THR A 196 5.55 -3.14 18.31
N GLY A 197 4.35 -3.39 17.77
CA GLY A 197 3.09 -3.10 18.45
C GLY A 197 3.01 -3.80 19.79
N ARG A 198 3.23 -5.14 19.83
CA ARG A 198 3.22 -5.91 21.09
C ARG A 198 4.18 -5.35 22.12
N ARG A 199 5.44 -5.14 21.74
CA ARG A 199 6.45 -4.59 22.65
C ARG A 199 6.07 -3.20 23.17
N ASN A 200 5.52 -2.34 22.33
CA ASN A 200 5.12 -0.99 22.71
C ASN A 200 3.87 -0.99 23.62
N THR A 201 2.97 -1.97 23.47
CA THR A 201 1.86 -2.20 24.41
C THR A 201 2.40 -2.42 25.82
N ASP A 202 3.34 -3.36 26.00
CA ASP A 202 3.94 -3.66 27.31
C ASP A 202 4.70 -2.45 27.92
N ILE A 203 5.26 -1.58 27.06
CA ILE A 203 5.97 -0.38 27.50
C ILE A 203 5.00 0.70 27.96
N VAL A 204 3.93 0.97 27.20
CA VAL A 204 2.98 2.02 27.53
C VAL A 204 2.13 1.69 28.75
N GLU A 205 1.80 0.40 28.97
CA GLU A 205 1.07 -0.07 30.15
C GLU A 205 1.76 0.34 31.46
N LYS A 206 3.09 0.39 31.52
CA LYS A 206 3.86 0.83 32.70
C LYS A 206 3.63 2.31 33.05
N LYS A 207 3.05 3.09 32.14
CA LYS A 207 2.71 4.51 32.30
C LYS A 207 1.22 4.73 32.56
N MET A 208 0.42 3.66 32.61
CA MET A 208 -1.03 3.70 32.69
C MET A 208 -1.54 3.16 34.03
N THR A 209 -2.72 3.62 34.44
CA THR A 209 -3.47 2.99 35.53
C THR A 209 -4.19 1.74 35.03
N PRO A 210 -4.52 0.78 35.94
CA PRO A 210 -5.30 -0.40 35.55
C PRO A 210 -6.64 -0.07 34.85
N GLY A 211 -7.29 1.02 35.27
CA GLY A 211 -8.53 1.48 34.64
C GLY A 211 -8.33 1.95 33.19
N GLN A 212 -7.24 2.68 32.92
CA GLN A 212 -6.88 3.11 31.56
C GLN A 212 -6.60 1.91 30.66
N ILE A 213 -5.89 0.89 31.16
CA ILE A 213 -5.59 -0.34 30.39
C ILE A 213 -6.90 -1.07 29.99
N ILE A 214 -7.85 -1.21 30.93
CA ILE A 214 -9.14 -1.84 30.66
C ILE A 214 -9.89 -1.07 29.54
N VAL A 215 -9.93 0.26 29.62
CA VAL A 215 -10.55 1.10 28.59
C VAL A 215 -9.88 0.91 27.23
N ALA A 216 -8.55 0.96 27.19
CA ALA A 216 -7.78 0.82 25.97
C ALA A 216 -7.99 -0.54 25.28
N ILE A 217 -8.02 -1.64 26.06
CA ILE A 217 -8.33 -2.99 25.57
C ILE A 217 -9.75 -3.05 25.01
N GLY A 218 -10.73 -2.44 25.70
CA GLY A 218 -12.10 -2.35 25.23
C GLY A 218 -12.20 -1.66 23.87
N LEU A 219 -11.58 -0.50 23.72
CA LEU A 219 -11.54 0.26 22.47
C LEU A 219 -10.85 -0.52 21.31
N ALA A 220 -9.77 -1.23 21.61
CA ALA A 220 -9.10 -2.06 20.63
C ALA A 220 -10.00 -3.21 20.15
N ARG A 221 -10.69 -3.89 21.07
CA ARG A 221 -11.64 -4.96 20.74
C ARG A 221 -12.80 -4.46 19.90
N GLU A 222 -13.45 -3.37 20.30
CA GLU A 222 -14.53 -2.76 19.53
C GLU A 222 -14.12 -2.37 18.10
N TRP A 223 -12.86 -1.97 17.92
CA TRP A 223 -12.34 -1.66 16.61
C TRP A 223 -12.13 -2.93 15.77
N LEU A 224 -11.55 -4.00 16.37
CA LEU A 224 -11.31 -5.28 15.70
C LEU A 224 -12.60 -6.01 15.31
N GLU A 225 -13.67 -5.85 16.06
CA GLU A 225 -15.00 -6.45 15.77
C GLU A 225 -15.73 -5.78 14.60
N LYS A 226 -15.28 -4.59 14.14
CA LYS A 226 -15.87 -3.85 13.02
C LYS A 226 -15.22 -4.15 11.67
N LEU A 227 -14.14 -4.92 11.67
CA LEU A 227 -13.43 -5.35 10.45
C LEU A 227 -14.02 -6.67 9.93
#